data_e76a29d425b89fa7f4ecdbdaf40b5999
#
_entry.id   e76a29d425b89fa7f4ecdbdaf40b5999
#
_cell.length_a   1.000
_cell.length_b   1.000
_cell.length_c   1.000
_cell.angle_alpha   90.00
_cell.angle_beta   90.00
_cell.angle_gamma   90.00
#
_symmetry.space_group_name_H-M   'P 1'
#
loop_
_entity.id
_entity.type
_entity.pdbx_description
1 polymer ?
#
loop_
_entity_poly.entity_id
_entity_poly.type
_entity_poly.pdbx_seq_one_letter_code
_entity_poly.pdbx_strand_id
1 'polypeptide(L)'
;MNQRQATVSAILSFIGNFELNGPVNALDIITDKQREQVVETICEGFLEGRVDMSAEGKAKYFGDPKELKKYVVGLVNNWLRKAPELNGGKAYEPKNPGSRTGSGDRVLKALKELMRTTDDAEAKAEIQAAIDERIKEISPKVEIDVEAIPAHLRKLIK
;
A
#
# COMPACT_ATOMS: atom_id res chain seq x y z
N MET A 1 -19.24 -0.18 -17.63
CA MET A 1 -18.79 -1.25 -16.68
C MET A 1 -18.39 -0.57 -15.39
N ASN A 2 -18.77 -1.10 -14.21
CA ASN A 2 -18.37 -0.48 -12.97
C ASN A 2 -16.86 -0.64 -12.71
N GLN A 3 -16.31 0.25 -11.89
CA GLN A 3 -14.85 0.34 -11.62
C GLN A 3 -14.25 -0.95 -11.07
N ARG A 4 -14.98 -1.65 -10.16
CA ARG A 4 -14.53 -2.91 -9.60
C ARG A 4 -14.39 -3.99 -10.67
N GLN A 5 -15.45 -4.18 -11.46
CA GLN A 5 -15.46 -5.20 -12.52
C GLN A 5 -14.36 -4.93 -13.55
N ALA A 6 -14.22 -3.67 -13.98
CA ALA A 6 -13.19 -3.28 -14.93
C ALA A 6 -11.78 -3.58 -14.39
N THR A 7 -11.52 -3.21 -13.13
CA THR A 7 -10.20 -3.39 -12.51
C THR A 7 -9.87 -4.86 -12.30
N VAL A 8 -10.81 -5.65 -11.77
CA VAL A 8 -10.58 -7.09 -11.56
C VAL A 8 -10.38 -7.80 -12.89
N SER A 9 -11.19 -7.51 -13.92
CA SER A 9 -11.02 -8.08 -15.26
C SER A 9 -9.67 -7.72 -15.89
N ALA A 10 -9.21 -6.48 -15.75
CA ALA A 10 -7.91 -6.05 -16.24
C ALA A 10 -6.77 -6.76 -15.49
N ILE A 11 -6.84 -6.88 -14.17
CA ILE A 11 -5.85 -7.63 -13.37
C ILE A 11 -5.75 -9.08 -13.88
N LEU A 12 -6.89 -9.76 -14.04
CA LEU A 12 -6.92 -11.15 -14.50
C LEU A 12 -6.35 -11.32 -15.91
N SER A 13 -6.59 -10.36 -16.81
CA SER A 13 -6.06 -10.43 -18.19
C SER A 13 -4.54 -10.36 -18.25
N PHE A 14 -3.89 -9.67 -17.30
CA PHE A 14 -2.43 -9.51 -17.29
C PHE A 14 -1.71 -10.54 -16.42
N ILE A 15 -2.36 -11.12 -15.40
CA ILE A 15 -1.74 -12.18 -14.58
C ILE A 15 -1.67 -13.52 -15.35
N GLY A 16 -2.53 -13.71 -16.36
CA GLY A 16 -2.55 -14.95 -17.14
C GLY A 16 -3.29 -16.07 -16.42
N ASN A 17 -2.67 -17.28 -16.32
CA ASN A 17 -3.26 -18.47 -15.73
C ASN A 17 -3.46 -18.37 -14.21
N PHE A 18 -4.33 -17.45 -13.78
CA PHE A 18 -4.68 -17.24 -12.38
C PHE A 18 -5.96 -17.98 -12.02
N GLU A 19 -5.89 -18.81 -10.98
CA GLU A 19 -7.04 -19.53 -10.45
C GLU A 19 -7.83 -18.62 -9.50
N LEU A 20 -9.06 -18.29 -9.89
CA LEU A 20 -9.98 -17.50 -9.07
C LEU A 20 -10.30 -18.26 -7.76
N ASN A 21 -10.24 -17.56 -6.64
CA ASN A 21 -10.40 -18.12 -5.30
C ASN A 21 -9.40 -19.24 -4.94
N GLY A 22 -8.35 -19.39 -5.73
CA GLY A 22 -7.25 -20.32 -5.47
C GLY A 22 -6.39 -19.91 -4.27
N PRO A 23 -5.44 -20.75 -3.86
CA PRO A 23 -4.61 -20.53 -2.67
C PRO A 23 -3.59 -19.39 -2.82
N VAL A 24 -3.38 -18.89 -4.04
CA VAL A 24 -2.40 -17.87 -4.37
C VAL A 24 -3.08 -16.52 -4.47
N ASN A 25 -2.52 -15.49 -3.81
CA ASN A 25 -3.04 -14.13 -3.91
C ASN A 25 -2.49 -13.43 -5.15
N ALA A 26 -3.35 -12.74 -5.90
CA ALA A 26 -2.94 -11.97 -7.07
C ALA A 26 -1.89 -10.90 -6.73
N LEU A 27 -1.97 -10.30 -5.54
CA LEU A 27 -1.02 -9.30 -5.07
C LEU A 27 0.42 -9.83 -4.94
N ASP A 28 0.58 -11.12 -4.63
CA ASP A 28 1.90 -11.76 -4.42
C ASP A 28 2.59 -12.15 -5.72
N ILE A 29 1.84 -12.24 -6.84
CA ILE A 29 2.37 -12.71 -8.13
C ILE A 29 2.38 -11.65 -9.24
N ILE A 30 1.55 -10.60 -9.13
CA ILE A 30 1.51 -9.53 -10.12
C ILE A 30 2.83 -8.75 -10.11
N THR A 31 3.49 -8.69 -11.25
CA THR A 31 4.71 -7.90 -11.41
C THR A 31 4.40 -6.39 -11.52
N ASP A 32 5.38 -5.54 -11.25
CA ASP A 32 5.22 -4.09 -11.39
C ASP A 32 4.86 -3.68 -12.82
N LYS A 33 5.45 -4.34 -13.83
CA LYS A 33 5.13 -4.11 -15.24
C LYS A 33 3.66 -4.47 -15.56
N GLN A 34 3.18 -5.61 -15.09
CA GLN A 34 1.77 -6.00 -15.26
C GLN A 34 0.83 -5.02 -14.56
N ARG A 35 1.20 -4.56 -13.36
CA ARG A 35 0.43 -3.57 -12.62
C ARG A 35 0.34 -2.24 -13.38
N GLU A 36 1.42 -1.80 -13.99
CA GLU A 36 1.45 -0.61 -14.82
C GLU A 36 0.54 -0.76 -16.04
N GLN A 37 0.58 -1.89 -16.74
CA GLN A 37 -0.32 -2.20 -17.85
C GLN A 37 -1.80 -2.20 -17.44
N VAL A 38 -2.13 -2.75 -16.27
CA VAL A 38 -3.49 -2.66 -15.69
C VAL A 38 -3.90 -1.21 -15.50
N VAL A 39 -3.03 -0.38 -14.92
CA VAL A 39 -3.30 1.04 -14.69
C VAL A 39 -3.57 1.76 -16.00
N GLU A 40 -2.75 1.55 -17.02
CA GLU A 40 -2.91 2.15 -18.34
C GLU A 40 -4.25 1.75 -18.97
N THR A 41 -4.58 0.45 -18.99
CA THR A 41 -5.84 -0.08 -19.53
C THR A 41 -7.07 0.53 -18.84
N ILE A 42 -7.01 0.73 -17.52
CA ILE A 42 -8.13 1.34 -16.78
C ILE A 42 -8.21 2.85 -17.04
N CYS A 43 -7.06 3.56 -17.15
CA CYS A 43 -7.06 4.97 -17.55
C CYS A 43 -7.71 5.18 -18.92
N GLU A 44 -7.35 4.38 -19.91
CA GLU A 44 -7.96 4.36 -21.24
C GLU A 44 -9.46 4.06 -21.13
N GLY A 45 -9.84 3.05 -20.35
CA GLY A 45 -11.24 2.69 -20.13
C GLY A 45 -12.08 3.84 -19.57
N PHE A 46 -11.52 4.67 -18.70
CA PHE A 46 -12.18 5.88 -18.19
C PHE A 46 -12.30 6.95 -19.28
N LEU A 47 -11.23 7.22 -20.02
CA LEU A 47 -11.23 8.24 -21.07
C LEU A 47 -12.19 7.91 -22.23
N GLU A 48 -12.30 6.64 -22.57
CA GLU A 48 -13.22 6.15 -23.61
C GLU A 48 -14.67 5.93 -23.11
N GLY A 49 -14.92 6.10 -21.81
CA GLY A 49 -16.24 5.90 -21.22
C GLY A 49 -16.66 4.44 -21.06
N ARG A 50 -15.74 3.47 -21.24
CA ARG A 50 -15.98 2.04 -21.00
C ARG A 50 -16.09 1.72 -19.50
N VAL A 51 -15.45 2.51 -18.67
CA VAL A 51 -15.49 2.41 -17.20
C VAL A 51 -16.25 3.60 -16.64
N ASP A 52 -17.21 3.31 -15.76
CA ASP A 52 -18.08 4.34 -15.18
C ASP A 52 -17.36 5.19 -14.15
N MET A 53 -17.50 6.51 -14.28
CA MET A 53 -17.04 7.49 -13.31
C MET A 53 -18.14 8.55 -13.10
N SER A 54 -18.34 8.95 -11.84
CA SER A 54 -19.30 10.01 -11.52
C SER A 54 -18.93 11.33 -12.19
N ALA A 55 -19.89 12.23 -12.37
CA ALA A 55 -19.66 13.56 -12.95
C ALA A 55 -18.62 14.36 -12.14
N GLU A 56 -18.66 14.26 -10.81
CA GLU A 56 -17.67 14.89 -9.92
C GLU A 56 -16.27 14.29 -10.11
N GLY A 57 -16.17 12.94 -10.25
CA GLY A 57 -14.92 12.27 -10.53
C GLY A 57 -14.32 12.69 -11.85
N LYS A 58 -15.14 12.78 -12.91
CA LYS A 58 -14.70 13.27 -14.23
C LYS A 58 -14.18 14.70 -14.14
N ALA A 59 -14.91 15.61 -13.49
CA ALA A 59 -14.49 17.00 -13.31
C ALA A 59 -13.16 17.10 -12.57
N LYS A 60 -12.92 16.21 -11.60
CA LYS A 60 -11.69 16.22 -10.77
C LYS A 60 -10.48 15.62 -11.47
N TYR A 61 -10.64 14.53 -12.22
CA TYR A 61 -9.50 13.71 -12.67
C TYR A 61 -9.23 13.80 -14.18
N PHE A 62 -10.21 14.20 -15.01
CA PHE A 62 -10.01 14.22 -16.47
C PHE A 62 -9.24 15.44 -16.97
N GLY A 63 -9.13 16.49 -16.16
CA GLY A 63 -8.34 17.68 -16.49
C GLY A 63 -6.83 17.49 -16.41
N ASP A 64 -6.35 16.50 -15.65
CA ASP A 64 -4.93 16.21 -15.47
C ASP A 64 -4.68 14.69 -15.55
N PRO A 65 -3.96 14.22 -16.60
CA PRO A 65 -3.62 12.81 -16.76
C PRO A 65 -2.84 12.22 -15.56
N LYS A 66 -2.06 13.03 -14.85
CA LYS A 66 -1.31 12.57 -13.67
C LYS A 66 -2.24 12.30 -12.50
N GLU A 67 -3.25 13.13 -12.29
CA GLU A 67 -4.23 12.93 -11.23
C GLU A 67 -5.14 11.72 -11.54
N LEU A 68 -5.52 11.52 -12.80
CA LEU A 68 -6.22 10.31 -13.23
C LEU A 68 -5.37 9.06 -12.96
N LYS A 69 -4.08 9.06 -13.36
CA LYS A 69 -3.17 7.93 -13.12
C LYS A 69 -3.02 7.64 -11.62
N LYS A 70 -2.86 8.64 -10.77
CA LYS A 70 -2.81 8.47 -9.31
C LYS A 70 -4.10 7.83 -8.75
N TYR A 71 -5.25 8.32 -9.19
CA TYR A 71 -6.53 7.75 -8.81
C TYR A 71 -6.63 6.27 -9.19
N VAL A 72 -6.27 5.93 -10.43
CA VAL A 72 -6.33 4.55 -10.93
C VAL A 72 -5.33 3.64 -10.22
N VAL A 73 -4.12 4.10 -9.92
CA VAL A 73 -3.16 3.36 -9.08
C VAL A 73 -3.77 3.03 -7.71
N GLY A 74 -4.44 4.00 -7.09
CA GLY A 74 -5.18 3.77 -5.84
C GLY A 74 -6.28 2.72 -5.98
N LEU A 75 -7.04 2.78 -7.09
CA LEU A 75 -8.12 1.85 -7.40
C LEU A 75 -7.59 0.42 -7.59
N VAL A 76 -6.55 0.23 -8.40
CA VAL A 76 -5.91 -1.08 -8.65
C VAL A 76 -5.38 -1.67 -7.34
N ASN A 77 -4.63 -0.90 -6.56
CA ASN A 77 -4.10 -1.35 -5.26
C ASN A 77 -5.21 -1.70 -4.25
N ASN A 78 -6.34 -0.99 -4.29
CA ASN A 78 -7.49 -1.28 -3.44
C ASN A 78 -8.12 -2.63 -3.79
N TRP A 79 -8.35 -2.90 -5.09
CA TRP A 79 -9.00 -4.14 -5.51
C TRP A 79 -8.06 -5.35 -5.45
N LEU A 80 -6.76 -5.20 -5.71
CA LEU A 80 -5.77 -6.25 -5.44
C LEU A 80 -5.82 -6.77 -4.00
N ARG A 81 -6.24 -5.93 -3.04
CA ARG A 81 -6.32 -6.31 -1.62
C ARG A 81 -7.72 -6.74 -1.19
N LYS A 82 -8.75 -6.10 -1.73
CA LYS A 82 -10.13 -6.27 -1.23
C LYS A 82 -10.98 -7.22 -2.05
N ALA A 83 -10.60 -7.54 -3.28
CA ALA A 83 -11.36 -8.45 -4.12
C ALA A 83 -11.15 -9.92 -3.64
N PRO A 84 -12.18 -10.57 -3.08
CA PRO A 84 -12.03 -11.94 -2.56
C PRO A 84 -11.63 -12.92 -3.65
N GLU A 85 -12.13 -12.75 -4.87
CA GLU A 85 -11.82 -13.58 -6.03
C GLU A 85 -10.33 -13.59 -6.40
N LEU A 86 -9.59 -12.55 -6.01
CA LEU A 86 -8.14 -12.40 -6.21
C LEU A 86 -7.31 -12.88 -5.01
N ASN A 87 -7.95 -13.27 -3.91
CA ASN A 87 -7.29 -13.54 -2.63
C ASN A 87 -7.87 -14.76 -1.90
N GLY A 88 -8.11 -15.85 -2.61
CA GLY A 88 -8.56 -17.11 -1.99
C GLY A 88 -9.93 -17.05 -1.31
N GLY A 89 -10.86 -16.25 -1.85
CA GLY A 89 -12.22 -16.10 -1.34
C GLY A 89 -12.36 -15.10 -0.18
N LYS A 90 -11.27 -14.42 0.24
CA LYS A 90 -11.25 -13.43 1.34
C LYS A 90 -10.45 -12.19 0.97
N ALA A 91 -10.50 -11.16 1.79
CA ALA A 91 -9.61 -10.02 1.63
C ALA A 91 -8.15 -10.42 1.90
N TYR A 92 -7.19 -9.81 1.18
CA TYR A 92 -5.77 -10.06 1.37
C TYR A 92 -5.33 -9.73 2.80
N GLU A 93 -4.72 -10.69 3.45
CA GLU A 93 -4.07 -10.54 4.73
C GLU A 93 -2.55 -10.45 4.52
N PRO A 94 -1.88 -9.35 4.93
CA PRO A 94 -0.45 -9.22 4.75
C PRO A 94 0.30 -10.28 5.57
N LYS A 95 1.33 -10.89 4.99
CA LYS A 95 2.19 -11.91 5.66
C LYS A 95 2.83 -11.40 6.95
N ASN A 96 3.09 -10.07 7.00
CA ASN A 96 3.62 -9.38 8.18
C ASN A 96 2.69 -8.22 8.55
N PRO A 97 1.60 -8.45 9.29
CA PRO A 97 0.74 -7.38 9.77
C PRO A 97 1.56 -6.45 10.68
N GLY A 98 1.53 -5.16 10.40
CA GLY A 98 2.28 -4.16 11.17
C GLY A 98 3.61 -3.70 10.56
N SER A 99 4.08 -4.28 9.45
CA SER A 99 5.32 -3.83 8.76
C SER A 99 5.26 -2.41 8.17
N ARG A 100 4.08 -1.78 8.14
CA ARG A 100 3.91 -0.35 7.85
C ARG A 100 4.15 0.47 9.11
N THR A 101 5.37 0.44 9.59
CA THR A 101 5.80 1.29 10.70
C THR A 101 5.66 2.76 10.29
N GLY A 102 4.93 3.51 11.07
CA GLY A 102 4.99 4.96 11.13
C GLY A 102 3.98 5.77 10.32
N SER A 103 3.34 5.25 9.25
CA SER A 103 2.39 6.09 8.48
C SER A 103 0.95 6.08 9.01
N GLY A 104 0.63 5.17 9.92
CA GLY A 104 -0.71 4.96 10.47
C GLY A 104 -0.90 5.38 11.94
N ASP A 105 0.19 5.59 12.68
CA ASP A 105 0.10 5.99 14.08
C ASP A 105 -0.30 7.46 14.20
N ARG A 106 -1.48 7.72 14.80
CA ARG A 106 -2.03 9.07 14.94
C ARG A 106 -1.21 9.95 15.85
N VAL A 107 -0.61 9.37 16.90
CA VAL A 107 0.23 10.09 17.86
C VAL A 107 1.52 10.51 17.18
N LEU A 108 2.17 9.62 16.47
CA LEU A 108 3.40 9.92 15.72
C LEU A 108 3.17 10.98 14.64
N LYS A 109 2.02 10.94 13.96
CA LYS A 109 1.64 11.96 12.98
C LYS A 109 1.44 13.33 13.63
N ALA A 110 0.76 13.39 14.77
CA ALA A 110 0.54 14.63 15.52
C ALA A 110 1.86 15.21 16.04
N LEU A 111 2.75 14.38 16.59
CA LEU A 111 4.08 14.80 17.06
C LEU A 111 4.94 15.36 15.92
N LYS A 112 4.95 14.72 14.75
CA LYS A 112 5.66 15.22 13.58
C LYS A 112 5.10 16.55 13.05
N GLU A 113 3.79 16.75 13.11
CA GLU A 113 3.17 18.03 12.75
C GLU A 113 3.50 19.12 13.76
N LEU A 114 3.47 18.80 15.06
CA LEU A 114 3.87 19.72 16.13
C LEU A 114 5.34 20.12 15.99
N MET A 115 6.23 19.17 15.68
CA MET A 115 7.63 19.44 15.39
C MET A 115 7.83 20.44 14.24
N ARG A 116 6.97 20.37 13.22
CA ARG A 116 7.05 21.24 12.05
C ARG A 116 6.57 22.66 12.34
N THR A 117 5.58 22.80 13.24
CA THR A 117 4.96 24.10 13.57
C THR A 117 5.59 24.80 14.78
N THR A 118 6.44 24.13 15.53
CA THR A 118 7.14 24.69 16.70
C THR A 118 8.44 25.35 16.25
N ASP A 119 8.70 26.58 16.67
CA ASP A 119 9.94 27.33 16.38
C ASP A 119 10.95 27.27 17.54
N ASP A 120 10.47 26.98 18.75
CA ASP A 120 11.31 26.89 19.95
C ASP A 120 12.20 25.64 19.94
N ALA A 121 13.49 25.81 20.15
CA ALA A 121 14.49 24.77 20.08
C ALA A 121 14.39 23.75 21.25
N GLU A 122 14.01 24.23 22.44
CA GLU A 122 13.85 23.36 23.63
C GLU A 122 12.62 22.48 23.46
N ALA A 123 11.50 23.05 23.04
CA ALA A 123 10.29 22.31 22.72
C ALA A 123 10.50 21.31 21.57
N LYS A 124 11.28 21.63 20.55
CA LYS A 124 11.66 20.69 19.50
C LYS A 124 12.41 19.47 20.02
N ALA A 125 13.32 19.67 20.96
CA ALA A 125 14.08 18.56 21.56
C ALA A 125 13.15 17.62 22.33
N GLU A 126 12.18 18.14 23.07
CA GLU A 126 11.19 17.34 23.79
C GLU A 126 10.27 16.56 22.83
N ILE A 127 9.80 17.22 21.75
CA ILE A 127 8.97 16.55 20.72
C ILE A 127 9.76 15.45 20.03
N GLN A 128 11.05 15.66 19.73
CA GLN A 128 11.90 14.64 19.11
C GLN A 128 12.06 13.43 20.05
N ALA A 129 12.28 13.65 21.34
CA ALA A 129 12.36 12.57 22.32
C ALA A 129 11.06 11.75 22.39
N ALA A 130 9.91 12.42 22.37
CA ALA A 130 8.60 11.76 22.32
C ALA A 130 8.37 10.96 21.02
N ILE A 131 8.86 11.45 19.88
CA ILE A 131 8.84 10.74 18.60
C ILE A 131 9.67 9.46 18.68
N ASP A 132 10.89 9.55 19.22
CA ASP A 132 11.82 8.43 19.32
C ASP A 132 11.30 7.36 20.30
N GLU A 133 10.70 7.77 21.40
CA GLU A 133 10.03 6.87 22.34
C GLU A 133 8.84 6.16 21.68
N ARG A 134 8.00 6.91 20.97
CA ARG A 134 6.85 6.31 20.25
C ARG A 134 7.28 5.35 19.15
N ILE A 135 8.36 5.64 18.43
CA ILE A 135 8.92 4.72 17.43
C ILE A 135 9.38 3.42 18.10
N LYS A 136 10.01 3.47 19.28
CA LYS A 136 10.41 2.27 20.02
C LYS A 136 9.22 1.44 20.48
N GLU A 137 8.12 2.08 20.89
CA GLU A 137 6.89 1.39 21.31
C GLU A 137 6.21 0.65 20.15
N ILE A 138 6.12 1.29 18.98
CA ILE A 138 5.44 0.73 17.81
C ILE A 138 6.33 -0.16 16.95
N SER A 139 7.65 -0.12 17.16
CA SER A 139 8.57 -1.04 16.49
C SER A 139 8.43 -2.42 17.11
N PRO A 140 8.13 -3.48 16.32
CA PRO A 140 8.11 -4.82 16.87
C PRO A 140 9.50 -5.09 17.47
N LYS A 141 9.53 -5.48 18.75
CA LYS A 141 10.74 -6.05 19.36
C LYS A 141 11.05 -7.34 18.60
N VAL A 142 11.92 -7.24 17.61
CA VAL A 142 12.53 -8.42 17.01
C VAL A 142 13.50 -8.96 18.07
N GLU A 143 13.03 -9.85 18.92
CA GLU A 143 13.94 -10.71 19.69
C GLU A 143 14.63 -11.60 18.68
N ILE A 144 15.82 -11.16 18.27
CA ILE A 144 16.72 -12.00 17.47
C ILE A 144 17.20 -13.08 18.43
N ASP A 145 16.66 -14.29 18.28
CA ASP A 145 17.21 -15.45 18.95
C ASP A 145 18.64 -15.68 18.44
N VAL A 146 19.59 -15.15 19.19
CA VAL A 146 21.03 -15.22 18.86
C VAL A 146 21.50 -16.67 18.82
N GLU A 147 20.80 -17.59 19.50
CA GLU A 147 21.12 -19.01 19.50
C GLU A 147 20.70 -19.71 18.19
N ALA A 148 19.68 -19.22 17.53
CA ALA A 148 19.24 -19.69 16.22
C ALA A 148 20.19 -19.26 15.07
N ILE A 149 21.10 -18.31 15.32
CA ILE A 149 22.07 -17.84 14.33
C ILE A 149 23.29 -18.75 14.31
N PRO A 150 23.72 -19.26 13.14
CA PRO A 150 24.93 -20.05 13.00
C PRO A 150 26.15 -19.38 13.64
N ALA A 151 26.96 -20.13 14.39
CA ALA A 151 28.05 -19.60 15.20
C ALA A 151 29.07 -18.71 14.45
N HIS A 152 29.29 -18.98 13.14
CA HIS A 152 30.18 -18.19 12.29
C HIS A 152 29.63 -16.81 11.96
N LEU A 153 28.28 -16.59 12.00
CA LEU A 153 27.62 -15.31 11.73
C LEU A 153 27.40 -14.47 12.99
N ARG A 154 27.45 -15.07 14.20
CA ARG A 154 27.27 -14.34 15.47
C ARG A 154 28.34 -13.26 15.71
N LYS A 155 29.51 -13.40 15.08
CA LYS A 155 30.61 -12.44 15.20
C LYS A 155 30.41 -11.16 14.39
N LEU A 156 29.42 -11.13 13.48
CA LEU A 156 29.11 -9.97 12.65
C LEU A 156 28.02 -9.08 13.26
N ILE A 157 27.41 -9.52 14.38
CA ILE A 157 26.36 -8.79 15.09
C ILE A 157 27.02 -8.21 16.37
N LYS A 158 27.79 -7.15 16.19
CA LYS A 158 28.27 -6.30 17.29
C LYS A 158 27.91 -4.88 17.06
#